data_195c98a6a913bd246abf8d5154d92225
#
_entry.id   195c98a6a913bd246abf8d5154d92225
#
_cell.length_a   1.000
_cell.length_b   1.000
_cell.length_c   1.000
_cell.angle_alpha   90.00
_cell.angle_beta   90.00
_cell.angle_gamma   90.00
#
_symmetry.space_group_name_H-M   'P 1'
#
loop_
_entity.id
_entity.type
_entity.pdbx_description
1 polymer ?
#
loop_
_entity_poly.entity_id
_entity_poly.type
_entity_poly.pdbx_seq_one_letter_code
_entity_poly.pdbx_strand_id
1 'polypeptide(L)'
;MNIIIMGAPGSGKGTQAAMICKAHDIPHVSTGDLLRKNIADGTELGKKAKAYMDAGQFVPDELVIALLKARIAESDCKKGFLLDGFPRNAAQAEVLDGIVKIDVALYLETDLDALADRVASRRVCPKCGYSTSAAAAPDGKCKECGETLIIRDDDKREVVENRLKVYAEKTAPLVDYYKAKGVLKTVNGMNAIDKVNADIEAILK
;
A
#
# COMPACT_ATOMS: atom_id res chain seq x y z
N MET A 1 -10.29 13.93 6.10
CA MET A 1 -10.20 13.59 4.67
C MET A 1 -9.82 12.12 4.54
N ASN A 2 -10.57 11.35 3.75
CA ASN A 2 -10.35 9.91 3.52
C ASN A 2 -9.71 9.72 2.14
N ILE A 3 -8.49 9.21 2.12
CA ILE A 3 -7.67 9.08 0.91
C ILE A 3 -7.46 7.59 0.62
N ILE A 4 -7.51 7.23 -0.66
CA ILE A 4 -6.99 5.96 -1.14
C ILE A 4 -5.71 6.23 -1.93
N ILE A 5 -4.65 5.44 -1.72
CA ILE A 5 -3.49 5.45 -2.59
C ILE A 5 -3.41 4.14 -3.38
N MET A 6 -3.41 4.27 -4.71
CA MET A 6 -3.43 3.19 -5.69
C MET A 6 -2.15 3.17 -6.51
N GLY A 7 -1.82 2.02 -7.05
CA GLY A 7 -0.65 1.81 -7.91
C GLY A 7 -0.10 0.40 -7.75
N ALA A 8 0.74 -0.04 -8.66
CA ALA A 8 1.31 -1.39 -8.69
C ALA A 8 2.24 -1.66 -7.50
N PRO A 9 2.51 -2.93 -7.16
CA PRO A 9 3.61 -3.28 -6.24
C PRO A 9 4.91 -2.59 -6.68
N GLY A 10 5.60 -1.92 -5.75
CA GLY A 10 6.84 -1.18 -6.06
C GLY A 10 6.67 0.25 -6.57
N SER A 11 5.46 0.74 -6.83
CA SER A 11 5.21 2.11 -7.32
C SER A 11 5.56 3.24 -6.33
N GLY A 12 5.88 2.93 -5.08
CA GLY A 12 6.23 3.93 -4.06
C GLY A 12 5.07 4.35 -3.16
N LYS A 13 3.89 3.70 -3.23
CA LYS A 13 2.71 4.01 -2.40
C LYS A 13 3.04 4.19 -0.92
N GLY A 14 3.69 3.20 -0.31
CA GLY A 14 3.99 3.24 1.13
C GLY A 14 4.89 4.41 1.52
N THR A 15 5.85 4.79 0.66
CA THR A 15 6.70 5.96 0.88
C THR A 15 5.89 7.25 0.86
N GLN A 16 5.05 7.42 -0.16
CA GLN A 16 4.19 8.60 -0.27
C GLN A 16 3.12 8.63 0.81
N ALA A 17 2.51 7.47 1.15
CA ALA A 17 1.55 7.36 2.23
C ALA A 17 2.13 7.84 3.57
N ALA A 18 3.36 7.44 3.91
CA ALA A 18 4.00 7.90 5.14
C ALA A 18 4.21 9.43 5.17
N MET A 19 4.60 10.03 4.03
CA MET A 19 4.78 11.47 3.91
C MET A 19 3.45 12.22 4.02
N ILE A 20 2.42 11.78 3.31
CA ILE A 20 1.07 12.36 3.34
C ILE A 20 0.48 12.27 4.75
N CYS A 21 0.53 11.10 5.38
CA CYS A 21 -0.02 10.89 6.71
C CYS A 21 0.65 11.79 7.75
N LYS A 22 1.95 11.99 7.65
CA LYS A 22 2.70 12.92 8.50
C LYS A 22 2.31 14.38 8.25
N ALA A 23 2.12 14.78 6.99
CA ALA A 23 1.79 16.16 6.63
C ALA A 23 0.36 16.55 7.03
N HIS A 24 -0.59 15.61 6.94
CA HIS A 24 -2.02 15.83 7.18
C HIS A 24 -2.51 15.36 8.54
N ASP A 25 -1.64 14.82 9.41
CA ASP A 25 -1.98 14.26 10.74
C ASP A 25 -3.13 13.24 10.69
N ILE A 26 -3.05 12.31 9.73
CA ILE A 26 -3.99 11.20 9.55
C ILE A 26 -3.28 9.86 9.61
N PRO A 27 -3.93 8.78 10.09
CA PRO A 27 -3.31 7.46 10.16
C PRO A 27 -3.13 6.82 8.79
N HIS A 28 -2.00 6.12 8.61
CA HIS A 28 -1.74 5.22 7.50
C HIS A 28 -2.37 3.85 7.78
N VAL A 29 -3.40 3.49 7.04
CA VAL A 29 -4.08 2.19 7.14
C VAL A 29 -3.65 1.31 5.97
N SER A 30 -2.59 0.54 6.17
CA SER A 30 -2.04 -0.41 5.20
C SER A 30 -2.56 -1.82 5.49
N THR A 31 -3.43 -2.36 4.61
CA THR A 31 -3.93 -3.73 4.76
C THR A 31 -2.81 -4.77 4.69
N GLY A 32 -1.79 -4.52 3.88
CA GLY A 32 -0.61 -5.38 3.81
C GLY A 32 0.16 -5.42 5.14
N ASP A 33 0.33 -4.29 5.81
CA ASP A 33 1.04 -4.23 7.09
C ASP A 33 0.19 -4.83 8.22
N LEU A 34 -1.12 -4.61 8.21
CA LEU A 34 -2.06 -5.25 9.14
C LEU A 34 -2.01 -6.78 9.03
N LEU A 35 -2.00 -7.32 7.80
CA LEU A 35 -1.87 -8.77 7.57
C LEU A 35 -0.50 -9.30 8.02
N ARG A 36 0.59 -8.61 7.69
CA ARG A 36 1.95 -8.98 8.15
C ARG A 36 2.08 -8.99 9.67
N LYS A 37 1.48 -7.99 10.33
CA LYS A 37 1.42 -7.95 11.79
C LYS A 37 0.69 -9.18 12.34
N ASN A 38 -0.47 -9.53 11.80
CA ASN A 38 -1.21 -10.73 12.21
C ASN A 38 -0.42 -12.02 11.99
N ILE A 39 0.37 -12.12 10.90
CA ILE A 39 1.27 -13.24 10.65
C ILE A 39 2.36 -13.31 11.71
N ALA A 40 3.01 -12.19 12.00
CA ALA A 40 4.07 -12.12 13.01
C ALA A 40 3.56 -12.44 14.42
N ASP A 41 2.35 -11.98 14.76
CA ASP A 41 1.68 -12.24 16.03
C ASP A 41 1.10 -13.67 16.12
N GLY A 42 1.13 -14.47 15.04
CA GLY A 42 0.66 -15.86 14.98
C GLY A 42 -0.85 -16.03 15.16
N THR A 43 -1.64 -14.98 14.88
CA THR A 43 -3.11 -15.04 15.00
C THR A 43 -3.72 -16.03 14.01
N GLU A 44 -4.95 -16.48 14.27
CA GLU A 44 -5.67 -17.37 13.34
C GLU A 44 -5.87 -16.71 11.96
N LEU A 45 -6.10 -15.40 11.92
CA LEU A 45 -6.13 -14.63 10.69
C LEU A 45 -4.76 -14.65 9.98
N GLY A 46 -3.68 -14.42 10.73
CA GLY A 46 -2.32 -14.44 10.21
C GLY A 46 -1.94 -15.79 9.60
N LYS A 47 -2.26 -16.90 10.27
CA LYS A 47 -2.03 -18.24 9.76
C LYS A 47 -2.75 -18.48 8.42
N LYS A 48 -4.02 -18.05 8.30
CA LYS A 48 -4.79 -18.15 7.05
C LYS A 48 -4.23 -17.24 5.95
N ALA A 49 -3.85 -16.02 6.29
CA ALA A 49 -3.36 -15.04 5.33
C ALA A 49 -1.98 -15.40 4.74
N LYS A 50 -1.13 -16.06 5.54
CA LYS A 50 0.26 -16.33 5.18
C LYS A 50 0.40 -17.07 3.84
N ALA A 51 -0.36 -18.15 3.62
CA ALA A 51 -0.28 -18.95 2.41
C ALA A 51 -0.57 -18.13 1.13
N TYR A 52 -1.58 -17.25 1.20
CA TYR A 52 -1.92 -16.36 0.07
C TYR A 52 -0.83 -15.32 -0.18
N MET A 53 -0.29 -14.72 0.87
CA MET A 53 0.74 -13.69 0.75
C MET A 53 2.05 -14.25 0.23
N ASP A 54 2.47 -15.44 0.70
CA ASP A 54 3.68 -16.13 0.24
C ASP A 54 3.59 -16.52 -1.24
N ALA A 55 2.35 -16.79 -1.75
CA ALA A 55 2.08 -17.06 -3.15
C ALA A 55 1.85 -15.79 -4.00
N GLY A 56 1.90 -14.59 -3.41
CA GLY A 56 1.59 -13.33 -4.10
C GLY A 56 0.14 -13.19 -4.53
N GLN A 57 -0.76 -13.94 -3.90
CA GLN A 57 -2.21 -13.93 -4.15
C GLN A 57 -2.93 -12.99 -3.17
N PHE A 58 -4.18 -12.66 -3.48
CA PHE A 58 -5.02 -11.90 -2.55
C PHE A 58 -5.55 -12.81 -1.45
N VAL A 59 -5.47 -12.31 -0.22
CA VAL A 59 -6.18 -12.89 0.92
C VAL A 59 -7.69 -12.76 0.66
N PRO A 60 -8.53 -13.73 1.05
CA PRO A 60 -9.97 -13.65 0.86
C PRO A 60 -10.58 -12.33 1.32
N ASP A 61 -11.45 -11.76 0.50
CA ASP A 61 -12.01 -10.41 0.70
C ASP A 61 -12.67 -10.24 2.06
N GLU A 62 -13.40 -11.24 2.53
CA GLU A 62 -14.09 -11.23 3.83
C GLU A 62 -13.12 -10.95 4.99
N LEU A 63 -11.94 -11.57 4.96
CA LEU A 63 -10.91 -11.42 6.00
C LEU A 63 -10.31 -10.01 5.95
N VAL A 64 -10.01 -9.51 4.76
CA VAL A 64 -9.43 -8.17 4.58
C VAL A 64 -10.43 -7.09 4.95
N ILE A 65 -11.70 -7.24 4.56
CA ILE A 65 -12.77 -6.30 4.88
C ILE A 65 -13.03 -6.26 6.38
N ALA A 66 -13.08 -7.40 7.06
CA ALA A 66 -13.26 -7.45 8.52
C ALA A 66 -12.11 -6.74 9.24
N LEU A 67 -10.87 -6.98 8.82
CA LEU A 67 -9.68 -6.34 9.36
C LEU A 67 -9.71 -4.82 9.15
N LEU A 68 -10.08 -4.38 7.94
CA LEU A 68 -10.20 -2.97 7.60
C LEU A 68 -11.27 -2.28 8.46
N LYS A 69 -12.49 -2.86 8.54
CA LYS A 69 -13.59 -2.30 9.33
C LYS A 69 -13.18 -2.09 10.79
N ALA A 70 -12.52 -3.07 11.39
CA ALA A 70 -12.02 -2.96 12.76
C ALA A 70 -11.02 -1.78 12.90
N ARG A 71 -10.06 -1.65 11.96
CA ARG A 71 -9.03 -0.63 12.01
C ARG A 71 -9.57 0.79 11.81
N ILE A 72 -10.45 1.02 10.84
CA ILE A 72 -11.00 2.36 10.58
C ILE A 72 -12.03 2.81 11.64
N ALA A 73 -12.53 1.90 12.47
CA ALA A 73 -13.38 2.23 13.61
C ALA A 73 -12.59 2.79 14.81
N GLU A 74 -11.27 2.69 14.82
CA GLU A 74 -10.42 3.22 15.89
C GLU A 74 -10.47 4.75 15.96
N SER A 75 -10.19 5.29 17.14
CA SER A 75 -10.38 6.72 17.44
C SER A 75 -9.53 7.65 16.60
N ASP A 76 -8.33 7.22 16.21
CA ASP A 76 -7.38 7.98 15.38
C ASP A 76 -7.87 8.18 13.94
N CYS A 77 -8.76 7.29 13.44
CA CYS A 77 -9.35 7.39 12.11
C CYS A 77 -10.52 8.37 11.99
N LYS A 78 -11.00 8.95 13.10
CA LYS A 78 -12.18 9.84 13.10
C LYS A 78 -11.99 11.13 12.29
N LYS A 79 -10.77 11.65 12.19
CA LYS A 79 -10.44 12.84 11.41
C LYS A 79 -10.20 12.55 9.93
N GLY A 80 -10.14 11.28 9.57
CA GLY A 80 -9.79 10.76 8.24
C GLY A 80 -8.61 9.80 8.33
N PHE A 81 -8.28 9.21 7.20
CA PHE A 81 -7.21 8.22 7.08
C PHE A 81 -6.75 8.07 5.63
N LEU A 82 -5.60 7.44 5.43
CA LEU A 82 -5.13 7.02 4.13
C LEU A 82 -5.12 5.50 4.04
N LEU A 83 -5.86 4.95 3.07
CA LEU A 83 -5.88 3.52 2.75
C LEU A 83 -4.78 3.16 1.76
N ASP A 84 -3.94 2.19 2.11
CA ASP A 84 -2.91 1.61 1.24
C ASP A 84 -3.15 0.11 1.09
N GLY A 85 -3.28 -0.34 -0.16
CA GLY A 85 -3.52 -1.74 -0.50
C GLY A 85 -4.97 -2.21 -0.32
N PHE A 86 -5.91 -1.29 -0.20
CA PHE A 86 -7.35 -1.52 -0.24
C PHE A 86 -8.06 -0.30 -0.85
N PRO A 87 -9.04 -0.49 -1.76
CA PRO A 87 -9.47 -1.78 -2.31
C PRO A 87 -8.47 -2.33 -3.34
N ARG A 88 -8.55 -3.63 -3.65
CA ARG A 88 -7.74 -4.30 -4.67
C ARG A 88 -8.57 -4.92 -5.81
N ASN A 89 -9.89 -4.92 -5.68
CA ASN A 89 -10.82 -5.37 -6.72
C ASN A 89 -12.15 -4.60 -6.60
N ALA A 90 -13.02 -4.75 -7.61
CA ALA A 90 -14.31 -4.04 -7.67
C ALA A 90 -15.22 -4.37 -6.49
N ALA A 91 -15.31 -5.64 -6.08
CA ALA A 91 -16.15 -6.03 -4.94
C ALA A 91 -15.72 -5.35 -3.64
N GLN A 92 -14.41 -5.25 -3.39
CA GLN A 92 -13.89 -4.48 -2.26
C GLN A 92 -14.21 -2.99 -2.35
N ALA A 93 -14.15 -2.40 -3.56
CA ALA A 93 -14.47 -0.99 -3.76
C ALA A 93 -15.96 -0.70 -3.48
N GLU A 94 -16.85 -1.56 -3.95
CA GLU A 94 -18.30 -1.46 -3.67
C GLU A 94 -18.61 -1.57 -2.18
N VAL A 95 -17.96 -2.52 -1.48
CA VAL A 95 -18.10 -2.64 -0.02
C VAL A 95 -17.58 -1.40 0.69
N LEU A 96 -16.44 -0.84 0.25
CA LEU A 96 -15.88 0.37 0.84
C LEU A 96 -16.81 1.57 0.71
N ASP A 97 -17.48 1.71 -0.43
CA ASP A 97 -18.46 2.77 -0.67
C ASP A 97 -19.63 2.75 0.32
N GLY A 98 -20.04 1.54 0.75
CA GLY A 98 -21.06 1.38 1.78
C GLY A 98 -20.59 1.66 3.21
N ILE A 99 -19.28 1.81 3.42
CA ILE A 99 -18.66 2.00 4.74
C ILE A 99 -18.27 3.48 4.95
N VAL A 100 -17.62 4.08 3.96
CA VAL A 100 -17.05 5.42 4.10
C VAL A 100 -16.98 6.13 2.74
N LYS A 101 -17.24 7.44 2.77
CA LYS A 101 -17.02 8.30 1.61
C LYS A 101 -15.53 8.53 1.43
N ILE A 102 -15.02 8.28 0.22
CA ILE A 102 -13.65 8.59 -0.19
C ILE A 102 -13.64 9.98 -0.84
N ASP A 103 -12.76 10.84 -0.37
CA ASP A 103 -12.61 12.21 -0.88
C ASP A 103 -11.66 12.26 -2.09
N VAL A 104 -10.57 11.48 -2.05
CA VAL A 104 -9.56 11.43 -3.11
C VAL A 104 -9.02 10.01 -3.28
N ALA A 105 -8.93 9.55 -4.52
CA ALA A 105 -8.20 8.34 -4.91
C ALA A 105 -6.94 8.76 -5.70
N LEU A 106 -5.78 8.68 -5.05
CA LEU A 106 -4.47 8.97 -5.65
C LEU A 106 -4.00 7.75 -6.42
N TYR A 107 -3.71 7.89 -7.71
CA TYR A 107 -3.14 6.83 -8.52
C TYR A 107 -1.69 7.16 -8.89
N LEU A 108 -0.75 6.37 -8.37
CA LEU A 108 0.66 6.44 -8.77
C LEU A 108 0.83 5.62 -10.05
N GLU A 109 0.83 6.31 -11.18
CA GLU A 109 1.05 5.70 -12.49
C GLU A 109 2.53 5.36 -12.65
N THR A 110 2.82 4.11 -13.02
CA THR A 110 4.18 3.60 -13.15
C THR A 110 4.27 2.58 -14.28
N ASP A 111 5.44 2.50 -14.90
CA ASP A 111 5.75 1.45 -15.86
C ASP A 111 5.94 0.11 -15.12
N LEU A 112 5.11 -0.88 -15.45
CA LEU A 112 5.11 -2.19 -14.79
C LEU A 112 6.41 -2.97 -15.03
N ASP A 113 7.04 -2.81 -16.20
CA ASP A 113 8.26 -3.54 -16.57
C ASP A 113 9.45 -3.12 -15.67
N ALA A 114 9.46 -1.87 -15.23
CA ALA A 114 10.51 -1.35 -14.34
C ALA A 114 10.32 -1.75 -12.87
N LEU A 115 9.16 -2.30 -12.48
CA LEU A 115 8.84 -2.49 -11.08
C LEU A 115 9.38 -3.78 -10.47
N ALA A 116 9.58 -4.85 -11.24
CA ALA A 116 10.04 -6.13 -10.72
C ALA A 116 11.40 -5.99 -10.02
N ASP A 117 12.36 -5.36 -10.67
CA ASP A 117 13.69 -5.13 -10.12
C ASP A 117 13.66 -4.13 -8.94
N ARG A 118 12.80 -3.12 -9.01
CA ARG A 118 12.61 -2.15 -7.92
C ARG A 118 12.10 -2.82 -6.65
N VAL A 119 11.14 -3.77 -6.76
CA VAL A 119 10.63 -4.52 -5.61
C VAL A 119 11.67 -5.50 -5.08
N ALA A 120 12.37 -6.23 -5.94
CA ALA A 120 13.42 -7.17 -5.55
C ALA A 120 14.58 -6.48 -4.81
N SER A 121 14.88 -5.21 -5.17
CA SER A 121 15.89 -4.40 -4.47
C SER A 121 15.43 -3.81 -3.15
N ARG A 122 14.12 -3.87 -2.83
CA ARG A 122 13.55 -3.24 -1.64
C ARG A 122 14.11 -3.83 -0.35
N ARG A 123 14.32 -2.93 0.61
CA ARG A 123 14.68 -3.26 2.00
C ARG A 123 13.70 -2.56 2.92
N VAL A 124 13.28 -3.25 3.97
CA VAL A 124 12.28 -2.73 4.91
C VAL A 124 12.77 -2.92 6.34
N CYS A 125 12.55 -1.91 7.16
CA CYS A 125 12.82 -1.99 8.58
C CYS A 125 11.67 -2.74 9.29
N PRO A 126 11.94 -3.86 9.97
CA PRO A 126 10.90 -4.59 10.69
C PRO A 126 10.37 -3.83 11.92
N LYS A 127 11.16 -2.87 12.44
CA LYS A 127 10.83 -2.10 13.65
C LYS A 127 9.97 -0.88 13.37
N CYS A 128 10.33 -0.04 12.37
CA CYS A 128 9.64 1.23 12.13
C CYS A 128 8.92 1.30 10.77
N GLY A 129 8.99 0.25 9.95
CA GLY A 129 8.33 0.20 8.64
C GLY A 129 9.04 1.00 7.54
N TYR A 130 10.13 1.72 7.84
CA TYR A 130 10.89 2.46 6.83
C TYR A 130 11.27 1.56 5.66
N SER A 131 11.07 2.04 4.43
CA SER A 131 11.34 1.31 3.20
C SER A 131 12.30 2.07 2.31
N THR A 132 13.30 1.35 1.79
CA THR A 132 14.36 1.90 0.92
C THR A 132 14.81 0.85 -0.11
N SER A 133 15.76 1.18 -0.97
CA SER A 133 16.44 0.22 -1.86
C SER A 133 17.74 -0.29 -1.23
N ALA A 134 18.23 -1.45 -1.68
CA ALA A 134 19.53 -1.97 -1.28
C ALA A 134 20.68 -0.99 -1.59
N ALA A 135 20.61 -0.30 -2.74
CA ALA A 135 21.60 0.68 -3.14
C ALA A 135 21.63 1.93 -2.23
N ALA A 136 20.49 2.33 -1.69
CA ALA A 136 20.38 3.48 -0.79
C ALA A 136 20.72 3.17 0.69
N ALA A 137 20.87 1.90 1.03
CA ALA A 137 21.29 1.44 2.37
C ALA A 137 22.34 0.32 2.23
N PRO A 138 23.56 0.62 1.77
CA PRO A 138 24.60 -0.37 1.51
C PRO A 138 25.09 -1.06 2.79
N ASP A 139 24.95 -0.43 3.94
CA ASP A 139 25.26 -0.97 5.27
C ASP A 139 24.15 -1.89 5.83
N GLY A 140 23.01 -2.00 5.13
CA GLY A 140 21.85 -2.78 5.56
C GLY A 140 21.16 -2.23 6.81
N LYS A 141 21.38 -0.97 7.18
CA LYS A 141 20.82 -0.35 8.37
C LYS A 141 19.70 0.65 8.05
N CYS A 142 18.72 0.71 8.92
CA CYS A 142 17.63 1.68 8.84
C CYS A 142 18.13 3.07 9.24
N LYS A 143 18.01 4.05 8.37
CA LYS A 143 18.41 5.44 8.66
C LYS A 143 17.55 6.11 9.74
N GLU A 144 16.34 5.62 9.99
CA GLU A 144 15.41 6.21 10.99
C GLU A 144 15.64 5.68 12.40
N CYS A 145 16.01 4.39 12.57
CA CYS A 145 16.11 3.78 13.89
C CYS A 145 17.32 2.84 14.10
N GLY A 146 18.21 2.71 13.11
CA GLY A 146 19.42 1.90 13.18
C GLY A 146 19.20 0.39 13.09
N GLU A 147 17.96 -0.11 13.03
CA GLU A 147 17.64 -1.53 12.96
C GLU A 147 18.12 -2.15 11.64
N THR A 148 18.38 -3.46 11.65
CA THR A 148 18.76 -4.18 10.44
C THR A 148 17.59 -4.27 9.48
N LEU A 149 17.82 -3.88 8.22
CA LEU A 149 16.82 -3.98 7.16
C LEU A 149 16.69 -5.41 6.66
N ILE A 150 15.48 -5.81 6.32
CA ILE A 150 15.17 -7.14 5.79
C ILE A 150 14.54 -7.07 4.39
N ILE A 151 14.59 -8.19 3.68
CA ILE A 151 13.76 -8.44 2.49
C ILE A 151 12.47 -9.08 2.99
N ARG A 152 11.32 -8.61 2.52
CA ARG A 152 10.04 -9.26 2.80
C ARG A 152 9.92 -10.57 2.04
N ASP A 153 9.24 -11.57 2.58
CA ASP A 153 9.02 -12.84 1.88
C ASP A 153 8.23 -12.66 0.59
N ASP A 154 7.30 -11.71 0.56
CA ASP A 154 6.50 -11.36 -0.62
C ASP A 154 7.23 -10.45 -1.62
N ASP A 155 8.52 -10.15 -1.42
CA ASP A 155 9.38 -9.40 -2.36
C ASP A 155 10.37 -10.30 -3.12
N LYS A 156 10.29 -11.62 -2.97
CA LYS A 156 11.01 -12.57 -3.81
C LYS A 156 10.55 -12.45 -5.26
N ARG A 157 11.47 -12.52 -6.23
CA ARG A 157 11.20 -12.22 -7.64
C ARG A 157 9.98 -12.96 -8.20
N GLU A 158 9.90 -14.27 -7.96
CA GLU A 158 8.79 -15.12 -8.42
C GLU A 158 7.43 -14.66 -7.85
N VAL A 159 7.42 -14.25 -6.57
CA VAL A 159 6.22 -13.74 -5.91
C VAL A 159 5.84 -12.37 -6.47
N VAL A 160 6.83 -11.52 -6.75
CA VAL A 160 6.61 -10.18 -7.32
C VAL A 160 5.98 -10.26 -8.70
N GLU A 161 6.46 -11.14 -9.57
CA GLU A 161 5.89 -11.35 -10.91
C GLU A 161 4.41 -11.74 -10.82
N ASN A 162 4.06 -12.66 -9.93
CA ASN A 162 2.66 -13.02 -9.70
C ASN A 162 1.83 -11.84 -9.14
N ARG A 163 2.39 -11.05 -8.23
CA ARG A 163 1.72 -9.86 -7.68
C ARG A 163 1.44 -8.81 -8.75
N LEU A 164 2.37 -8.59 -9.69
CA LEU A 164 2.18 -7.67 -10.81
C LEU A 164 1.08 -8.17 -11.77
N LYS A 165 1.05 -9.48 -12.06
CA LYS A 165 -0.02 -10.08 -12.85
C LYS A 165 -1.38 -9.92 -12.19
N VAL A 166 -1.50 -10.29 -10.91
CA VAL A 166 -2.75 -10.14 -10.13
C VAL A 166 -3.18 -8.68 -10.03
N TYR A 167 -2.22 -7.74 -9.89
CA TYR A 167 -2.51 -6.31 -9.93
C TYR A 167 -3.11 -5.87 -11.27
N ALA A 168 -2.48 -6.25 -12.38
CA ALA A 168 -2.95 -5.88 -13.73
C ALA A 168 -4.37 -6.40 -13.99
N GLU A 169 -4.66 -7.62 -13.57
CA GLU A 169 -5.95 -8.26 -13.80
C GLU A 169 -7.06 -7.72 -12.89
N LYS A 170 -6.78 -7.48 -11.61
CA LYS A 170 -7.81 -7.22 -10.59
C LYS A 170 -7.84 -5.80 -10.08
N THR A 171 -6.68 -5.13 -9.97
CA THR A 171 -6.59 -3.82 -9.30
C THR A 171 -6.50 -2.68 -10.32
N ALA A 172 -5.82 -2.84 -11.43
CA ALA A 172 -5.71 -1.80 -12.43
C ALA A 172 -7.09 -1.29 -12.92
N PRO A 173 -8.12 -2.13 -13.09
CA PRO A 173 -9.47 -1.67 -13.47
C PRO A 173 -10.13 -0.70 -12.48
N LEU A 174 -9.66 -0.62 -11.23
CA LEU A 174 -10.17 0.35 -10.25
C LEU A 174 -9.85 1.81 -10.62
N VAL A 175 -8.89 2.03 -11.50
CA VAL A 175 -8.60 3.38 -12.03
C VAL A 175 -9.85 3.93 -12.72
N ASP A 176 -10.48 3.15 -13.58
CA ASP A 176 -11.71 3.56 -14.26
C ASP A 176 -12.88 3.71 -13.29
N TYR A 177 -12.97 2.85 -12.28
CA TYR A 177 -13.99 2.93 -11.22
C TYR A 177 -13.94 4.27 -10.49
N TYR A 178 -12.77 4.69 -10.00
CA TYR A 178 -12.62 5.95 -9.28
C TYR A 178 -12.61 7.18 -10.21
N LYS A 179 -12.23 7.00 -11.48
CA LYS A 179 -12.39 8.02 -12.52
C LYS A 179 -13.86 8.33 -12.78
N ALA A 180 -14.71 7.30 -12.91
CA ALA A 180 -16.15 7.45 -13.08
C ALA A 180 -16.81 8.15 -11.88
N LYS A 181 -16.27 7.98 -10.69
CA LYS A 181 -16.71 8.67 -9.45
C LYS A 181 -16.20 10.12 -9.34
N GLY A 182 -15.35 10.56 -10.24
CA GLY A 182 -14.80 11.93 -10.22
C GLY A 182 -13.79 12.23 -9.11
N VAL A 183 -13.34 11.20 -8.36
CA VAL A 183 -12.40 11.37 -7.23
C VAL A 183 -10.97 10.94 -7.56
N LEU A 184 -10.71 10.38 -8.76
CA LEU A 184 -9.38 9.93 -9.17
C LEU A 184 -8.46 11.13 -9.45
N LYS A 185 -7.24 11.05 -8.93
CA LYS A 185 -6.13 11.95 -9.26
C LYS A 185 -4.90 11.14 -9.61
N THR A 186 -4.36 11.31 -10.80
CA THR A 186 -3.19 10.59 -11.29
C THR A 186 -1.91 11.41 -11.09
N VAL A 187 -0.88 10.74 -10.61
CA VAL A 187 0.47 11.31 -10.41
C VAL A 187 1.48 10.37 -11.03
N ASN A 188 2.48 10.91 -11.73
CA ASN A 188 3.56 10.12 -12.31
C ASN A 188 4.50 9.58 -11.21
N GLY A 189 4.35 8.30 -10.86
CA GLY A 189 5.14 7.61 -9.83
C GLY A 189 6.57 7.26 -10.24
N MET A 190 6.98 7.55 -11.50
CA MET A 190 8.35 7.36 -11.98
C MET A 190 9.27 8.54 -11.64
N ASN A 191 8.72 9.67 -11.24
CA ASN A 191 9.50 10.83 -10.81
C ASN A 191 10.25 10.57 -9.49
N ALA A 192 11.19 11.46 -9.14
CA ALA A 192 11.85 11.44 -7.84
C ALA A 192 10.83 11.56 -6.69
N ILE A 193 11.12 10.93 -5.55
CA ILE A 193 10.21 10.84 -4.39
C ILE A 193 9.65 12.20 -3.99
N ASP A 194 10.51 13.21 -3.88
CA ASP A 194 10.11 14.56 -3.45
C ASP A 194 9.22 15.26 -4.49
N LYS A 195 9.46 15.01 -5.80
CA LYS A 195 8.63 15.53 -6.88
C LYS A 195 7.24 14.90 -6.86
N VAL A 196 7.17 13.57 -6.69
CA VAL A 196 5.88 12.86 -6.54
C VAL A 196 5.11 13.40 -5.34
N ASN A 197 5.79 13.61 -4.22
CA ASN A 197 5.16 14.16 -3.02
C ASN A 197 4.64 15.59 -3.25
N ALA A 198 5.43 16.45 -3.88
CA ALA A 198 5.00 17.82 -4.19
C ALA A 198 3.77 17.85 -5.10
N ASP A 199 3.70 16.96 -6.10
CA ASP A 199 2.55 16.84 -7.00
C ASP A 199 1.30 16.36 -6.24
N ILE A 200 1.45 15.41 -5.30
CA ILE A 200 0.37 14.94 -4.44
C ILE A 200 -0.12 16.06 -3.52
N GLU A 201 0.78 16.78 -2.85
CA GLU A 201 0.42 17.89 -1.95
C GLU A 201 -0.31 19.03 -2.68
N ALA A 202 0.02 19.26 -3.96
CA ALA A 202 -0.71 20.22 -4.78
C ALA A 202 -2.17 19.80 -5.06
N ILE A 203 -2.44 18.48 -5.07
CA ILE A 203 -3.78 17.90 -5.26
C ILE A 203 -4.60 17.95 -3.96
N LEU A 204 -3.94 17.78 -2.80
CA LEU A 204 -4.60 17.66 -1.50
C LEU A 204 -4.89 18.99 -0.80
N LYS A 205 -4.40 20.10 -1.35
CA LYS A 205 -4.73 21.47 -0.91
C LYS A 205 -6.16 21.87 -1.28
#